data_0f2eb193e6a5a700eb314a56cc961005
#
_entry.id   0f2eb193e6a5a700eb314a56cc961005
#
_cell.length_a   1.000
_cell.length_b   1.000
_cell.length_c   1.000
_cell.angle_alpha   90.00
_cell.angle_beta   90.00
_cell.angle_gamma   90.00
#
_symmetry.space_group_name_H-M   'P 1'
#
loop_
_entity.id
_entity.type
_entity.pdbx_description
1 polymer ?
#
loop_
_entity_poly.entity_id
_entity_poly.type
_entity_poly.pdbx_seq_one_letter_code
_entity_poly.pdbx_strand_id
1 'polypeptide(L)'
;MSTKDDHYIDNDKYVGVSSAFESEFDKLNPNFKSSINKEYDDVKKTILKAISNKKYITNKKLQILESQDKKTLKSVIKECDYFSKIISKIDGTLQEKIIYSYKKYNKIIEEKKQILLKNYDIEKAKDGILAEKFVKRRNDISHGNGTKQFEPLEIISYELLRICIYCITLEGCKFSEEKMKIFIDKIF
;
A
#
# COMPACT_ATOMS: atom_id res chain seq x y z
N MET A 1 28.97 18.53 -16.76
CA MET A 1 28.66 18.64 -15.32
C MET A 1 27.38 17.89 -15.09
N SER A 2 27.45 16.65 -14.61
CA SER A 2 26.30 15.83 -14.28
C SER A 2 25.82 16.27 -12.89
N THR A 3 24.60 16.75 -12.79
CA THR A 3 23.96 17.13 -11.53
C THR A 3 23.66 15.83 -10.74
N LYS A 4 24.53 15.54 -9.78
CA LYS A 4 24.40 14.40 -8.84
C LYS A 4 23.25 14.53 -7.83
N ASP A 5 22.37 15.53 -7.96
CA ASP A 5 21.41 15.89 -6.91
C ASP A 5 20.03 15.21 -6.99
N ASP A 6 19.74 14.46 -8.06
CA ASP A 6 18.42 13.84 -8.23
C ASP A 6 18.23 12.50 -7.49
N HIS A 7 19.26 11.95 -6.88
CA HIS A 7 19.21 10.63 -6.21
C HIS A 7 19.15 10.69 -4.69
N TYR A 8 18.99 11.88 -4.10
CA TYR A 8 18.83 11.98 -2.66
C TYR A 8 17.40 11.57 -2.26
N ILE A 9 17.30 10.42 -1.60
CA ILE A 9 16.05 9.94 -1.02
C ILE A 9 15.96 10.48 0.40
N ASP A 10 14.95 11.28 0.67
CA ASP A 10 14.57 11.70 2.01
C ASP A 10 13.27 11.01 2.47
N ASN A 11 12.92 11.22 3.73
CA ASN A 11 11.74 10.61 4.32
C ASN A 11 10.44 11.05 3.62
N ASP A 12 10.33 12.31 3.23
CA ASP A 12 9.13 12.87 2.61
C ASP A 12 8.93 12.29 1.20
N LYS A 13 10.01 12.19 0.42
CA LYS A 13 9.98 11.51 -0.89
C LYS A 13 9.59 10.05 -0.76
N TYR A 14 10.11 9.35 0.26
CA TYR A 14 9.81 7.93 0.49
C TYR A 14 8.32 7.70 0.80
N VAL A 15 7.74 8.50 1.68
CA VAL A 15 6.31 8.45 1.99
C VAL A 15 5.46 8.94 0.82
N GLY A 16 5.91 9.98 0.11
CA GLY A 16 5.25 10.52 -1.07
C GLY A 16 5.08 9.48 -2.19
N VAL A 17 6.14 8.68 -2.46
CA VAL A 17 6.07 7.58 -3.44
C VAL A 17 5.04 6.53 -3.03
N SER A 18 4.95 6.19 -1.73
CA SER A 18 3.91 5.27 -1.24
C SER A 18 2.50 5.78 -1.56
N SER A 19 2.23 7.04 -1.24
CA SER A 19 0.92 7.66 -1.45
C SER A 19 0.57 7.77 -2.94
N ALA A 20 1.54 8.13 -3.77
CA ALA A 20 1.37 8.19 -5.22
C ALA A 20 1.07 6.80 -5.81
N PHE A 21 1.82 5.77 -5.36
CA PHE A 21 1.60 4.40 -5.79
C PHE A 21 0.19 3.91 -5.43
N GLU A 22 -0.24 4.07 -4.18
CA GLU A 22 -1.59 3.64 -3.76
C GLU A 22 -2.68 4.34 -4.57
N SER A 23 -2.53 5.67 -4.78
CA SER A 23 -3.48 6.45 -5.58
C SER A 23 -3.61 5.95 -7.02
N GLU A 24 -2.49 5.74 -7.71
CA GLU A 24 -2.50 5.29 -9.11
C GLU A 24 -2.92 3.82 -9.22
N PHE A 25 -2.49 2.97 -8.27
CA PHE A 25 -2.89 1.57 -8.22
C PHE A 25 -4.40 1.42 -8.08
N ASP A 26 -5.02 2.14 -7.15
CA ASP A 26 -6.45 2.03 -6.87
C ASP A 26 -7.31 2.56 -8.02
N LYS A 27 -6.84 3.57 -8.75
CA LYS A 27 -7.49 4.06 -9.97
C LYS A 27 -7.54 3.00 -11.07
N LEU A 28 -6.41 2.30 -11.30
CA LEU A 28 -6.31 1.30 -12.35
C LEU A 28 -6.94 -0.04 -11.94
N ASN A 29 -6.94 -0.36 -10.66
CA ASN A 29 -7.40 -1.63 -10.12
C ASN A 29 -8.50 -1.44 -9.05
N PRO A 30 -9.64 -0.81 -9.38
CA PRO A 30 -10.68 -0.45 -8.40
C PRO A 30 -11.31 -1.67 -7.70
N ASN A 31 -11.18 -2.84 -8.29
CA ASN A 31 -11.72 -4.10 -7.77
C ASN A 31 -10.62 -5.03 -7.23
N PHE A 32 -9.42 -4.49 -6.99
CA PHE A 32 -8.34 -5.29 -6.43
C PHE A 32 -8.76 -5.87 -5.08
N LYS A 33 -8.79 -7.20 -5.02
CA LYS A 33 -8.98 -7.92 -3.77
C LYS A 33 -7.68 -8.62 -3.43
N SER A 34 -7.28 -8.49 -2.18
CA SER A 34 -6.16 -9.26 -1.66
C SER A 34 -6.36 -10.74 -1.95
N SER A 35 -5.33 -11.40 -2.47
CA SER A 35 -5.32 -12.86 -2.63
C SER A 35 -5.06 -13.59 -1.32
N ILE A 36 -4.81 -12.85 -0.24
CA ILE A 36 -4.61 -13.41 1.09
C ILE A 36 -5.96 -13.86 1.63
N ASN A 37 -6.26 -15.11 1.28
CA ASN A 37 -7.14 -16.01 2.00
C ASN A 37 -8.63 -15.71 2.08
N LYS A 38 -9.41 -16.68 1.57
CA LYS A 38 -10.80 -16.88 1.99
C LYS A 38 -10.98 -16.77 3.52
N GLU A 39 -10.00 -17.26 4.29
CA GLU A 39 -9.96 -17.15 5.76
C GLU A 39 -9.97 -15.72 6.25
N TYR A 40 -9.21 -14.81 5.61
CA TYR A 40 -9.20 -13.40 5.98
C TYR A 40 -10.52 -12.70 5.64
N ASP A 41 -11.10 -13.01 4.47
CA ASP A 41 -12.42 -12.51 4.09
C ASP A 41 -13.51 -13.00 5.04
N ASP A 42 -13.41 -14.23 5.53
CA ASP A 42 -14.35 -14.80 6.47
C ASP A 42 -14.17 -14.20 7.88
N VAL A 43 -12.94 -13.95 8.32
CA VAL A 43 -12.65 -13.21 9.56
C VAL A 43 -13.18 -11.78 9.45
N LYS A 44 -12.92 -11.08 8.34
CA LYS A 44 -13.44 -9.72 8.08
C LYS A 44 -14.96 -9.68 8.13
N LYS A 45 -15.65 -10.62 7.44
CA LYS A 45 -17.11 -10.73 7.48
C LYS A 45 -17.64 -11.00 8.88
N THR A 46 -16.95 -11.86 9.64
CA THR A 46 -17.31 -12.19 11.02
C THR A 46 -17.21 -10.97 11.93
N ILE A 47 -16.13 -10.19 11.82
CA ILE A 47 -15.93 -8.96 12.59
C ILE A 47 -16.99 -7.91 12.21
N LEU A 48 -17.23 -7.70 10.93
CA LEU A 48 -18.26 -6.76 10.47
C LEU A 48 -19.67 -7.16 10.96
N LYS A 49 -19.99 -8.45 10.96
CA LYS A 49 -21.24 -8.97 11.50
C LYS A 49 -21.37 -8.73 13.00
N ALA A 50 -20.27 -8.95 13.76
CA ALA A 50 -20.24 -8.68 15.20
C ALA A 50 -20.46 -7.20 15.51
N ILE A 51 -19.81 -6.29 14.76
CA ILE A 51 -19.97 -4.83 14.91
C ILE A 51 -21.41 -4.43 14.57
N SER A 52 -21.96 -4.96 13.48
CA SER A 52 -23.35 -4.69 13.08
C SER A 52 -24.36 -5.14 14.13
N ASN A 53 -24.19 -6.33 14.71
CA ASN A 53 -25.02 -6.84 15.79
C ASN A 53 -24.91 -5.96 17.04
N LYS A 54 -23.70 -5.53 17.41
CA LYS A 54 -23.48 -4.60 18.54
C LYS A 54 -24.19 -3.28 18.32
N LYS A 55 -24.09 -2.71 17.13
CA LYS A 55 -24.79 -1.48 16.73
C LYS A 55 -26.31 -1.64 16.82
N TYR A 56 -26.87 -2.75 16.32
CA TYR A 56 -28.29 -3.05 16.37
C TYR A 56 -28.80 -3.13 17.81
N ILE A 57 -28.11 -3.90 18.69
CA ILE A 57 -28.49 -4.03 20.11
C ILE A 57 -28.40 -2.66 20.80
N THR A 58 -27.37 -1.86 20.50
CA THR A 58 -27.18 -0.53 21.09
C THR A 58 -28.30 0.42 20.65
N ASN A 59 -28.70 0.40 19.37
CA ASN A 59 -29.84 1.18 18.87
C ASN A 59 -31.15 0.80 19.55
N LYS A 60 -31.40 -0.50 19.76
CA LYS A 60 -32.60 -0.95 20.51
C LYS A 60 -32.60 -0.42 21.96
N LYS A 61 -31.45 -0.51 22.64
CA LYS A 61 -31.32 0.04 24.01
C LYS A 61 -31.52 1.56 24.04
N LEU A 62 -31.09 2.29 23.01
CA LEU A 62 -31.24 3.73 22.91
C LEU A 62 -32.73 4.17 22.83
N GLN A 63 -33.61 3.30 22.31
CA GLN A 63 -35.04 3.55 22.22
C GLN A 63 -35.75 3.38 23.56
N ILE A 64 -35.20 2.63 24.50
CA ILE A 64 -35.85 2.20 25.73
C ILE A 64 -35.37 3.02 26.95
N LEU A 65 -34.18 3.63 26.91
CA LEU A 65 -33.51 4.27 28.05
C LEU A 65 -33.80 5.77 28.16
N GLU A 66 -33.83 6.25 29.41
CA GLU A 66 -33.95 7.67 29.73
C GLU A 66 -32.61 8.43 29.61
N SER A 67 -32.64 9.76 29.68
CA SER A 67 -31.72 10.72 29.03
C SER A 67 -30.22 10.62 29.32
N GLN A 68 -29.77 10.07 30.44
CA GLN A 68 -28.35 10.17 30.85
C GLN A 68 -27.44 9.17 30.12
N ASP A 69 -27.94 7.97 29.82
CA ASP A 69 -27.17 6.92 29.13
C ASP A 69 -27.16 7.08 27.59
N LYS A 70 -28.03 7.95 27.06
CA LYS A 70 -28.15 8.17 25.60
C LYS A 70 -26.86 8.71 24.97
N LYS A 71 -26.09 9.53 25.70
CA LYS A 71 -24.82 10.10 25.18
C LYS A 71 -23.77 9.01 25.00
N THR A 72 -23.61 8.12 25.97
CA THR A 72 -22.68 6.98 25.91
C THR A 72 -23.05 6.00 24.82
N LEU A 73 -24.34 5.66 24.67
CA LEU A 73 -24.80 4.76 23.62
C LEU A 73 -24.64 5.35 22.20
N LYS A 74 -24.84 6.66 22.03
CA LYS A 74 -24.54 7.36 20.78
C LYS A 74 -23.05 7.33 20.43
N SER A 75 -22.17 7.43 21.42
CA SER A 75 -20.71 7.27 21.23
C SER A 75 -20.37 5.87 20.72
N VAL A 76 -20.91 4.82 21.36
CA VAL A 76 -20.70 3.42 20.93
C VAL A 76 -21.17 3.19 19.48
N ILE A 77 -22.29 3.80 19.07
CA ILE A 77 -22.75 3.70 17.68
C ILE A 77 -21.75 4.34 16.70
N LYS A 78 -21.25 5.54 17.04
CA LYS A 78 -20.23 6.22 16.23
C LYS A 78 -18.94 5.41 16.11
N GLU A 79 -18.51 4.78 17.20
CA GLU A 79 -17.34 3.90 17.21
C GLU A 79 -17.56 2.66 16.33
N CYS A 80 -18.74 2.04 16.41
CA CYS A 80 -19.11 0.93 15.52
C CYS A 80 -19.04 1.34 14.03
N ASP A 81 -19.54 2.54 13.69
CA ASP A 81 -19.47 3.06 12.32
C ASP A 81 -18.04 3.34 11.88
N TYR A 82 -17.21 3.88 12.77
CA TYR A 82 -15.79 4.13 12.52
C TYR A 82 -15.02 2.82 12.26
N PHE A 83 -15.17 1.82 13.15
CA PHE A 83 -14.53 0.51 12.96
C PHE A 83 -15.05 -0.20 11.71
N SER A 84 -16.34 -0.14 11.41
CA SER A 84 -16.86 -0.71 10.17
C SER A 84 -16.23 -0.10 8.93
N LYS A 85 -16.02 1.22 8.92
CA LYS A 85 -15.33 1.94 7.82
C LYS A 85 -13.87 1.55 7.68
N ILE A 86 -13.16 1.38 8.80
CA ILE A 86 -11.75 0.95 8.77
C ILE A 86 -11.66 -0.48 8.23
N ILE A 87 -12.45 -1.39 8.80
CA ILE A 87 -12.40 -2.81 8.44
C ILE A 87 -12.84 -3.04 6.99
N SER A 88 -13.83 -2.28 6.50
CA SER A 88 -14.25 -2.37 5.09
C SER A 88 -13.18 -1.93 4.11
N LYS A 89 -12.29 -1.02 4.52
CA LYS A 89 -11.18 -0.52 3.69
C LYS A 89 -9.93 -1.41 3.71
N ILE A 90 -9.90 -2.46 4.53
CA ILE A 90 -8.79 -3.43 4.55
C ILE A 90 -8.98 -4.40 3.37
N ASP A 91 -8.81 -3.91 2.15
CA ASP A 91 -9.01 -4.71 0.93
C ASP A 91 -7.71 -5.13 0.23
N GLY A 92 -6.59 -4.87 0.83
CA GLY A 92 -5.27 -5.26 0.36
C GLY A 92 -4.21 -4.41 1.05
N THR A 93 -3.21 -5.05 1.60
CA THR A 93 -2.10 -4.31 2.21
C THR A 93 -1.27 -3.65 1.11
N LEU A 94 -0.59 -2.56 1.43
CA LEU A 94 0.36 -1.92 0.53
C LEU A 94 1.38 -2.95 -0.02
N GLN A 95 1.83 -3.88 0.83
CA GLN A 95 2.74 -4.94 0.44
C GLN A 95 2.17 -5.82 -0.69
N GLU A 96 0.91 -6.19 -0.62
CA GLU A 96 0.26 -7.03 -1.63
C GLU A 96 0.06 -6.29 -2.94
N LYS A 97 -0.31 -5.01 -2.89
CA LYS A 97 -0.41 -4.16 -4.08
C LYS A 97 0.95 -4.05 -4.78
N ILE A 98 2.05 -3.90 -4.01
CA ILE A 98 3.42 -3.88 -4.54
C ILE A 98 3.76 -5.21 -5.21
N ILE A 99 3.57 -6.34 -4.53
CA ILE A 99 3.87 -7.68 -5.08
C ILE A 99 3.04 -7.96 -6.33
N TYR A 100 1.76 -7.58 -6.32
CA TYR A 100 0.89 -7.68 -7.51
C TYR A 100 1.47 -6.90 -8.69
N SER A 101 1.90 -5.65 -8.45
CA SER A 101 2.47 -4.79 -9.50
C SER A 101 3.79 -5.35 -10.03
N TYR A 102 4.66 -5.87 -9.16
CA TYR A 102 5.90 -6.53 -9.59
C TYR A 102 5.63 -7.74 -10.50
N LYS A 103 4.63 -8.54 -10.18
CA LYS A 103 4.22 -9.66 -11.02
C LYS A 103 3.59 -9.22 -12.34
N LYS A 104 2.73 -8.20 -12.29
CA LYS A 104 2.04 -7.68 -13.47
C LYS A 104 3.01 -7.10 -14.50
N TYR A 105 4.00 -6.34 -14.03
CA TYR A 105 5.02 -5.70 -14.90
C TYR A 105 6.35 -6.44 -14.88
N ASN A 106 6.31 -7.76 -14.68
CA ASN A 106 7.48 -8.59 -14.40
C ASN A 106 8.64 -8.39 -15.41
N LYS A 107 8.36 -8.27 -16.70
CA LYS A 107 9.42 -8.11 -17.73
C LYS A 107 10.24 -6.83 -17.53
N ILE A 108 9.60 -5.74 -17.14
CA ILE A 108 10.26 -4.45 -16.89
C ILE A 108 10.92 -4.48 -15.51
N ILE A 109 10.17 -4.91 -14.49
CA ILE A 109 10.61 -4.88 -13.09
C ILE A 109 11.79 -5.81 -12.86
N GLU A 110 11.79 -7.02 -13.41
CA GLU A 110 12.88 -7.99 -13.20
C GLU A 110 14.19 -7.48 -13.78
N GLU A 111 14.18 -6.90 -14.98
CA GLU A 111 15.37 -6.33 -15.60
C GLU A 111 15.94 -5.19 -14.76
N LYS A 112 15.11 -4.23 -14.34
CA LYS A 112 15.56 -3.11 -13.50
C LYS A 112 16.00 -3.58 -12.10
N LYS A 113 15.31 -4.57 -11.54
CA LYS A 113 15.70 -5.19 -10.27
C LYS A 113 17.12 -5.77 -10.33
N GLN A 114 17.44 -6.51 -11.40
CA GLN A 114 18.79 -7.08 -11.56
C GLN A 114 19.86 -6.00 -11.65
N ILE A 115 19.60 -4.91 -12.38
CA ILE A 115 20.52 -3.77 -12.46
C ILE A 115 20.73 -3.14 -11.08
N LEU A 116 19.64 -2.86 -10.36
CA LEU A 116 19.70 -2.25 -9.04
C LEU A 116 20.41 -3.14 -8.02
N LEU A 117 20.11 -4.44 -7.99
CA LEU A 117 20.78 -5.40 -7.10
C LEU A 117 22.29 -5.44 -7.34
N LYS A 118 22.71 -5.45 -8.62
CA LYS A 118 24.12 -5.42 -9.00
C LYS A 118 24.83 -4.15 -8.53
N ASN A 119 24.16 -2.99 -8.61
CA ASN A 119 24.73 -1.72 -8.17
C ASN A 119 25.02 -1.66 -6.66
N TYR A 120 24.39 -2.53 -5.87
CA TYR A 120 24.58 -2.63 -4.42
C TYR A 120 25.28 -3.93 -3.99
N ASP A 121 25.88 -4.69 -4.92
CA ASP A 121 26.54 -5.97 -4.66
C ASP A 121 25.65 -7.00 -3.96
N ILE A 122 24.34 -6.99 -4.28
CA ILE A 122 23.36 -7.94 -3.75
C ILE A 122 23.06 -8.99 -4.81
N GLU A 123 23.31 -10.26 -4.48
CA GLU A 123 23.14 -11.36 -5.43
C GLU A 123 21.67 -11.59 -5.81
N LYS A 124 20.78 -11.60 -4.83
CA LYS A 124 19.35 -11.89 -5.03
C LYS A 124 18.48 -11.23 -3.97
N ALA A 125 17.28 -10.80 -4.38
CA ALA A 125 16.21 -10.40 -3.46
C ALA A 125 14.86 -10.87 -4.00
N LYS A 126 14.04 -11.49 -3.12
CA LYS A 126 12.66 -11.87 -3.45
C LYS A 126 11.75 -10.65 -3.42
N ASP A 127 10.77 -10.60 -4.32
CA ASP A 127 9.79 -9.51 -4.40
C ASP A 127 9.07 -9.26 -3.07
N GLY A 128 8.73 -10.33 -2.34
CA GLY A 128 8.12 -10.24 -1.02
C GLY A 128 9.01 -9.54 0.01
N ILE A 129 10.33 -9.78 -0.02
CA ILE A 129 11.31 -9.13 0.87
C ILE A 129 11.43 -7.64 0.52
N LEU A 130 11.51 -7.30 -0.76
CA LEU A 130 11.58 -5.90 -1.21
C LEU A 130 10.31 -5.13 -0.82
N ALA A 131 9.13 -5.71 -1.04
CA ALA A 131 7.87 -5.10 -0.66
C ALA A 131 7.76 -4.93 0.87
N GLU A 132 8.18 -5.93 1.66
CA GLU A 132 8.22 -5.86 3.12
C GLU A 132 9.15 -4.76 3.62
N LYS A 133 10.38 -4.67 3.07
CA LYS A 133 11.37 -3.64 3.44
C LYS A 133 10.83 -2.24 3.16
N PHE A 134 10.18 -2.05 2.01
CA PHE A 134 9.53 -0.77 1.69
C PHE A 134 8.46 -0.40 2.72
N VAL A 135 7.52 -1.30 2.97
CA VAL A 135 6.39 -1.04 3.88
C VAL A 135 6.86 -0.80 5.31
N LYS A 136 7.81 -1.59 5.80
CA LYS A 136 8.40 -1.42 7.12
C LYS A 136 9.03 -0.03 7.25
N ARG A 137 9.90 0.35 6.30
CA ARG A 137 10.56 1.66 6.33
C ARG A 137 9.56 2.81 6.27
N ARG A 138 8.56 2.72 5.40
CA ARG A 138 7.49 3.74 5.31
C ARG A 138 6.74 3.90 6.64
N ASN A 139 6.44 2.80 7.32
CA ASN A 139 5.78 2.82 8.61
C ASN A 139 6.68 3.42 9.69
N ASP A 140 7.96 3.06 9.74
CA ASP A 140 8.93 3.64 10.66
C ASP A 140 9.01 5.17 10.51
N ILE A 141 9.09 5.67 9.27
CA ILE A 141 9.08 7.11 8.98
C ILE A 141 7.76 7.74 9.46
N SER A 142 6.62 7.15 9.14
CA SER A 142 5.30 7.69 9.50
C SER A 142 5.05 7.73 11.02
N HIS A 143 5.74 6.88 11.79
CA HIS A 143 5.69 6.87 13.25
C HIS A 143 6.81 7.67 13.91
N GLY A 144 7.56 8.48 13.16
CA GLY A 144 8.62 9.35 13.69
C GLY A 144 9.96 8.65 13.96
N ASN A 145 10.12 7.39 13.53
CA ASN A 145 11.35 6.61 13.70
C ASN A 145 12.30 6.72 12.49
N GLY A 146 12.12 7.72 11.64
CA GLY A 146 12.80 7.87 10.35
C GLY A 146 14.26 8.37 10.39
N THR A 147 14.93 8.36 11.54
CA THR A 147 16.29 8.95 11.70
C THR A 147 17.43 8.09 11.16
N LYS A 148 17.18 6.84 10.78
CA LYS A 148 18.20 5.92 10.26
C LYS A 148 18.47 6.17 8.79
N GLN A 149 19.71 5.96 8.36
CA GLN A 149 20.07 5.88 6.94
C GLN A 149 19.26 4.77 6.23
N PHE A 150 18.96 4.97 4.95
CA PHE A 150 18.30 3.96 4.13
C PHE A 150 19.25 2.78 3.85
N GLU A 151 18.73 1.56 4.05
CA GLU A 151 19.44 0.34 3.69
C GLU A 151 19.35 0.11 2.16
N PRO A 152 20.33 -0.59 1.54
CA PRO A 152 20.31 -0.87 0.11
C PRO A 152 18.99 -1.47 -0.40
N LEU A 153 18.41 -2.45 0.31
CA LEU A 153 17.11 -3.04 -0.08
C LEU A 153 15.94 -2.08 0.02
N GLU A 154 16.01 -1.09 0.92
CA GLU A 154 15.00 -0.03 1.03
C GLU A 154 15.10 0.93 -0.16
N ILE A 155 16.31 1.26 -0.60
CA ILE A 155 16.55 2.10 -1.78
C ILE A 155 16.08 1.37 -3.05
N ILE A 156 16.46 0.10 -3.21
CA ILE A 156 16.05 -0.71 -4.36
C ILE A 156 14.52 -0.81 -4.43
N SER A 157 13.87 -1.08 -3.30
CA SER A 157 12.41 -1.19 -3.26
C SER A 157 11.70 0.14 -3.57
N TYR A 158 12.27 1.26 -3.13
CA TYR A 158 11.80 2.60 -3.48
C TYR A 158 11.89 2.86 -4.98
N GLU A 159 13.02 2.58 -5.61
CA GLU A 159 13.21 2.77 -7.05
C GLU A 159 12.29 1.87 -7.88
N LEU A 160 12.14 0.61 -7.50
CA LEU A 160 11.21 -0.30 -8.16
C LEU A 160 9.75 0.16 -8.02
N LEU A 161 9.38 0.75 -6.88
CA LEU A 161 8.05 1.28 -6.71
C LEU A 161 7.79 2.51 -7.59
N ARG A 162 8.80 3.39 -7.75
CA ARG A 162 8.74 4.49 -8.74
C ARG A 162 8.49 3.97 -10.14
N ILE A 163 9.22 2.94 -10.55
CA ILE A 163 9.02 2.30 -11.87
C ILE A 163 7.59 1.74 -11.99
N CYS A 164 7.06 1.11 -10.94
CA CYS A 164 5.68 0.65 -10.92
C CYS A 164 4.66 1.78 -11.14
N ILE A 165 4.87 2.94 -10.51
CA ILE A 165 4.00 4.11 -10.72
C ILE A 165 3.97 4.51 -12.20
N TYR A 166 5.13 4.60 -12.84
CA TYR A 166 5.20 4.89 -14.28
C TYR A 166 4.50 3.83 -15.12
N CYS A 167 4.73 2.53 -14.82
CA CYS A 167 4.05 1.45 -15.53
C CYS A 167 2.52 1.56 -15.41
N ILE A 168 2.00 1.81 -14.20
CA ILE A 168 0.56 1.96 -13.92
C ILE A 168 0.00 3.16 -14.69
N THR A 169 0.68 4.30 -14.64
CA THR A 169 0.25 5.52 -15.31
C THR A 169 0.23 5.35 -16.84
N LEU A 170 1.30 4.76 -17.41
CA LEU A 170 1.39 4.51 -18.85
C LEU A 170 0.34 3.49 -19.32
N GLU A 171 0.05 2.45 -18.53
CA GLU A 171 -1.04 1.52 -18.81
C GLU A 171 -2.40 2.23 -18.79
N GLY A 172 -2.64 3.10 -17.81
CA GLY A 172 -3.83 3.96 -17.75
C GLY A 172 -3.98 4.83 -19.02
N CYS A 173 -2.87 5.26 -19.61
CA CYS A 173 -2.80 5.97 -20.89
C CYS A 173 -2.86 5.03 -22.12
N LYS A 174 -3.08 3.72 -21.94
CA LYS A 174 -3.19 2.69 -22.99
C LYS A 174 -1.90 2.47 -23.80
N PHE A 175 -0.74 2.67 -23.18
CA PHE A 175 0.53 2.29 -23.80
C PHE A 175 0.67 0.76 -23.82
N SER A 176 1.23 0.21 -24.91
CA SER A 176 1.62 -1.21 -24.95
C SER A 176 2.84 -1.47 -24.04
N GLU A 177 3.01 -2.72 -23.59
CA GLU A 177 4.14 -3.12 -22.74
C GLU A 177 5.50 -2.76 -23.37
N GLU A 178 5.63 -2.93 -24.69
CA GLU A 178 6.85 -2.56 -25.43
C GLU A 178 7.15 -1.06 -25.35
N LYS A 179 6.12 -0.22 -25.55
CA LYS A 179 6.27 1.24 -25.45
C LYS A 179 6.57 1.67 -24.02
N MET A 180 5.94 1.03 -23.03
CA MET A 180 6.23 1.27 -21.62
C MET A 180 7.69 0.96 -21.30
N LYS A 181 8.21 -0.19 -21.79
CA LYS A 181 9.61 -0.57 -21.61
C LYS A 181 10.56 0.47 -22.19
N ILE A 182 10.36 0.87 -23.45
CA ILE A 182 11.19 1.89 -24.09
C ILE A 182 11.20 3.21 -23.31
N PHE A 183 10.05 3.59 -22.76
CA PHE A 183 9.92 4.82 -21.98
C PHE A 183 10.68 4.71 -20.65
N ILE A 184 10.49 3.59 -19.95
CA ILE A 184 11.16 3.30 -18.66
C ILE A 184 12.68 3.24 -18.83
N ASP A 185 13.18 2.62 -19.93
CA ASP A 185 14.63 2.53 -20.20
C ASP A 185 15.29 3.88 -20.50
N LYS A 186 14.51 4.90 -20.85
CA LYS A 186 15.03 6.27 -21.04
C LYS A 186 15.07 7.10 -19.75
N ILE A 187 14.29 6.73 -18.74
CA ILE A 187 14.16 7.51 -17.51
C ILE A 187 15.00 6.90 -16.37
N PHE A 188 15.08 5.60 -16.33
CA PHE A 188 15.75 4.79 -15.31
C PHE A 188 16.89 3.96 -15.92
#